data_681f0b5514f99fdbbdd04df611b08cac
#
_entry.id   681f0b5514f99fdbbdd04df611b08cac
#
_cell.length_a   1.000
_cell.length_b   1.000
_cell.length_c   1.000
_cell.angle_alpha   90.00
_cell.angle_beta   90.00
_cell.angle_gamma   90.00
#
_symmetry.space_group_name_H-M   'P 1'
#
loop_
_entity.id
_entity.type
_entity.pdbx_description
1 polymer ?
#
loop_
_entity_poly.entity_id
_entity_poly.type
_entity_poly.pdbx_seq_one_letter_code
_entity_poly.pdbx_strand_id
1 'polypeptide(L)'
;MHVDWATISSLATAAGTLVLAVATFAAVRSANQAARTAEHSLLAALRPLFVPSRIQDDGQKVLFADGKWLHVPGGSAAIETENDVIYLTASLRNVGSGIGIIHGWVFYPDFDPARPRPAIDSFHPQTRDIYLPPGDIGFWQAAFRDQHDPQYAEACKVVTSRGQMTVDILYGDHEGGQRIITRFGMIPRDDTGWLVTAGRYWNVDRPDPRDPPVPVNPLNRHDDDSGADSARRRGDSGAAEARRRSNRSRSN
;
A
#
# COMPACT_ATOMS: atom_id res chain seq x y z
N MET A 1 43.24 -3.79 60.79
CA MET A 1 42.55 -3.51 59.51
C MET A 1 41.14 -3.13 59.81
N HIS A 2 40.78 -1.83 59.78
CA HIS A 2 39.38 -1.40 59.88
C HIS A 2 38.75 -1.55 58.50
N VAL A 3 37.80 -2.45 58.40
CA VAL A 3 36.97 -2.60 57.21
C VAL A 3 35.97 -1.44 57.25
N ASP A 4 36.05 -0.55 56.24
CA ASP A 4 35.14 0.60 56.12
C ASP A 4 33.80 0.12 55.53
N TRP A 5 32.84 -0.15 56.41
CA TRP A 5 31.49 -0.64 56.05
C TRP A 5 30.74 0.34 55.16
N ALA A 6 31.03 1.64 55.22
CA ALA A 6 30.43 2.66 54.40
C ALA A 6 30.87 2.50 52.90
N THR A 7 32.12 2.18 52.67
CA THR A 7 32.67 1.93 51.34
C THR A 7 32.10 0.64 50.73
N ILE A 8 31.94 -0.41 51.53
CA ILE A 8 31.37 -1.66 51.06
C ILE A 8 29.89 -1.48 50.67
N SER A 9 29.11 -0.78 51.50
CA SER A 9 27.69 -0.53 51.21
C SER A 9 27.51 0.37 49.97
N SER A 10 28.34 1.39 49.77
CA SER A 10 28.28 2.24 48.59
C SER A 10 28.62 1.47 47.29
N LEU A 11 29.64 0.59 47.37
CA LEU A 11 30.01 -0.27 46.22
C LEU A 11 28.90 -1.26 45.86
N ALA A 12 28.27 -1.86 46.85
CA ALA A 12 27.15 -2.79 46.69
C ALA A 12 25.95 -2.07 46.06
N THR A 13 25.64 -0.83 46.50
CA THR A 13 24.56 -0.03 45.92
C THR A 13 24.88 0.35 44.47
N ALA A 14 26.12 0.78 44.18
CA ALA A 14 26.54 1.11 42.83
C ALA A 14 26.45 -0.13 41.88
N ALA A 15 26.91 -1.28 42.33
CA ALA A 15 26.79 -2.53 41.58
C ALA A 15 25.32 -2.92 41.32
N GLY A 16 24.47 -2.82 42.36
CA GLY A 16 23.03 -3.09 42.22
C GLY A 16 22.34 -2.14 41.22
N THR A 17 22.70 -0.85 41.28
CA THR A 17 22.17 0.13 40.32
C THR A 17 22.64 -0.15 38.90
N LEU A 18 23.89 -0.56 38.70
CA LEU A 18 24.40 -0.92 37.38
C LEU A 18 23.68 -2.17 36.81
N VAL A 19 23.49 -3.20 37.62
CA VAL A 19 22.73 -4.41 37.23
C VAL A 19 21.31 -4.05 36.86
N LEU A 20 20.65 -3.19 37.65
CA LEU A 20 19.28 -2.74 37.35
C LEU A 20 19.22 -1.96 36.06
N ALA A 21 20.21 -1.06 35.81
CA ALA A 21 20.27 -0.29 34.55
C ALA A 21 20.42 -1.20 33.32
N VAL A 22 21.32 -2.20 33.40
CA VAL A 22 21.53 -3.17 32.32
C VAL A 22 20.25 -4.01 32.10
N ALA A 23 19.64 -4.48 33.18
CA ALA A 23 18.39 -5.25 33.10
C ALA A 23 17.24 -4.42 32.48
N THR A 24 17.12 -3.14 32.89
CA THR A 24 16.11 -2.24 32.33
C THR A 24 16.36 -1.98 30.84
N PHE A 25 17.61 -1.75 30.45
CA PHE A 25 17.97 -1.57 29.05
C PHE A 25 17.63 -2.81 28.21
N ALA A 26 17.98 -4.00 28.70
CA ALA A 26 17.65 -5.26 28.03
C ALA A 26 16.12 -5.46 27.91
N ALA A 27 15.37 -5.13 28.97
CA ALA A 27 13.91 -5.22 28.97
C ALA A 27 13.28 -4.26 27.95
N VAL A 28 13.73 -3.01 27.89
CA VAL A 28 13.24 -2.03 26.91
C VAL A 28 13.55 -2.47 25.47
N ARG A 29 14.77 -3.00 25.24
CA ARG A 29 15.13 -3.53 23.91
C ARG A 29 14.24 -4.71 23.52
N SER A 30 13.99 -5.63 24.42
CA SER A 30 13.10 -6.79 24.20
C SER A 30 11.67 -6.33 23.94
N ALA A 31 11.16 -5.37 24.71
CA ALA A 31 9.80 -4.81 24.52
C ALA A 31 9.66 -4.14 23.15
N ASN A 32 10.65 -3.37 22.71
CA ASN A 32 10.64 -2.75 21.39
C ASN A 32 10.67 -3.78 20.25
N GLN A 33 11.41 -4.88 20.40
CA GLN A 33 11.41 -5.96 19.42
C GLN A 33 10.05 -6.67 19.38
N ALA A 34 9.45 -6.95 20.53
CA ALA A 34 8.13 -7.54 20.61
C ALA A 34 7.05 -6.65 19.97
N ALA A 35 7.09 -5.33 20.22
CA ALA A 35 6.18 -4.38 19.63
C ALA A 35 6.28 -4.36 18.08
N ARG A 36 7.49 -4.33 17.52
CA ARG A 36 7.71 -4.40 16.07
C ARG A 36 7.19 -5.71 15.47
N THR A 37 7.42 -6.83 16.15
CA THR A 37 6.92 -8.14 15.69
C THR A 37 5.39 -8.17 15.71
N ALA A 38 4.77 -7.62 16.74
CA ALA A 38 3.31 -7.52 16.84
C ALA A 38 2.72 -6.62 15.72
N GLU A 39 3.34 -5.48 15.44
CA GLU A 39 2.96 -4.60 14.33
C GLU A 39 3.05 -5.31 12.97
N HIS A 40 4.16 -5.98 12.69
CA HIS A 40 4.31 -6.76 11.46
C HIS A 40 3.27 -7.88 11.34
N SER A 41 2.93 -8.55 12.44
CA SER A 41 1.91 -9.58 12.45
C SER A 41 0.51 -9.01 12.19
N LEU A 42 0.20 -7.84 12.77
CA LEU A 42 -1.06 -7.14 12.54
C LEU A 42 -1.19 -6.72 11.08
N LEU A 43 -0.16 -6.09 10.51
CA LEU A 43 -0.16 -5.70 9.10
C LEU A 43 -0.31 -6.91 8.17
N ALA A 44 0.30 -8.05 8.50
CA ALA A 44 0.13 -9.27 7.72
C ALA A 44 -1.31 -9.81 7.82
N ALA A 45 -1.94 -9.71 8.99
CA ALA A 45 -3.32 -10.14 9.23
C ALA A 45 -4.35 -9.23 8.52
N LEU A 46 -4.02 -7.98 8.24
CA LEU A 46 -4.91 -7.02 7.55
C LEU A 46 -4.68 -6.96 6.05
N ARG A 47 -3.81 -7.80 5.50
CA ARG A 47 -3.41 -7.71 4.10
C ARG A 47 -4.49 -8.25 3.16
N PRO A 48 -5.07 -7.42 2.27
CA PRO A 48 -5.93 -7.89 1.19
C PRO A 48 -5.09 -8.50 0.06
N LEU A 49 -5.69 -9.41 -0.71
CA LEU A 49 -5.09 -9.93 -1.93
C LEU A 49 -6.20 -10.24 -2.94
N PHE A 50 -6.25 -9.49 -4.02
CA PHE A 50 -7.24 -9.66 -5.07
C PHE A 50 -6.76 -10.61 -6.16
N VAL A 51 -7.63 -11.54 -6.50
CA VAL A 51 -7.47 -12.49 -7.61
C VAL A 51 -8.76 -12.48 -8.44
N PRO A 52 -8.78 -13.00 -9.67
CA PRO A 52 -10.03 -13.26 -10.37
C PRO A 52 -10.95 -14.14 -9.53
N SER A 53 -12.25 -13.89 -9.54
CA SER A 53 -13.20 -14.81 -8.93
C SER A 53 -13.20 -16.15 -9.70
N ARG A 54 -13.80 -17.18 -9.15
CA ARG A 54 -13.87 -18.49 -9.81
C ARG A 54 -14.96 -18.48 -10.87
N ILE A 55 -14.83 -19.32 -11.90
CA ILE A 55 -15.84 -19.43 -12.97
C ILE A 55 -17.20 -19.87 -12.42
N GLN A 56 -17.22 -20.67 -11.36
CA GLN A 56 -18.44 -21.14 -10.69
C GLN A 56 -18.99 -20.18 -9.65
N ASP A 57 -18.31 -19.06 -9.37
CA ASP A 57 -18.83 -18.05 -8.45
C ASP A 57 -20.02 -17.33 -9.09
N ASP A 58 -20.98 -16.90 -8.27
CA ASP A 58 -22.17 -16.22 -8.74
C ASP A 58 -21.84 -14.93 -9.50
N GLY A 59 -22.58 -14.69 -10.58
CA GLY A 59 -22.46 -13.44 -11.34
C GLY A 59 -22.96 -12.23 -10.53
N GLN A 60 -22.34 -11.08 -10.77
CA GLN A 60 -22.65 -9.86 -10.07
C GLN A 60 -23.28 -8.83 -10.98
N LYS A 61 -24.19 -8.01 -10.41
CA LYS A 61 -24.74 -6.83 -11.08
C LYS A 61 -23.98 -5.61 -10.62
N VAL A 62 -23.39 -4.90 -11.54
CA VAL A 62 -22.54 -3.72 -11.29
C VAL A 62 -23.26 -2.48 -11.81
N LEU A 63 -23.52 -1.54 -10.89
CA LEU A 63 -24.12 -0.24 -11.22
C LEU A 63 -23.03 0.81 -11.36
N PHE A 64 -23.02 1.50 -12.48
CA PHE A 64 -22.20 2.68 -12.73
C PHE A 64 -22.90 3.97 -12.28
N ALA A 65 -22.14 5.05 -12.07
CA ALA A 65 -22.63 6.32 -11.55
C ALA A 65 -23.69 6.99 -12.44
N ASP A 66 -23.70 6.69 -13.73
CA ASP A 66 -24.64 7.18 -14.75
C ASP A 66 -25.89 6.30 -14.92
N GLY A 67 -26.07 5.30 -14.03
CA GLY A 67 -27.23 4.41 -14.04
C GLY A 67 -27.09 3.19 -14.95
N LYS A 68 -25.98 3.03 -15.69
CA LYS A 68 -25.71 1.83 -16.48
C LYS A 68 -25.52 0.62 -15.57
N TRP A 69 -26.15 -0.50 -15.93
CA TRP A 69 -25.95 -1.79 -15.27
C TRP A 69 -25.22 -2.75 -16.18
N LEU A 70 -24.20 -3.42 -15.64
CA LEU A 70 -23.56 -4.56 -16.27
C LEU A 70 -23.74 -5.81 -15.41
N HIS A 71 -23.84 -6.96 -16.07
CA HIS A 71 -23.76 -8.26 -15.42
C HIS A 71 -22.39 -8.87 -15.70
N VAL A 72 -21.62 -9.18 -14.65
CA VAL A 72 -20.31 -9.81 -14.77
C VAL A 72 -20.35 -11.21 -14.18
N PRO A 73 -20.16 -12.26 -14.98
CA PRO A 73 -20.10 -13.64 -14.51
C PRO A 73 -18.84 -13.90 -13.69
N GLY A 74 -18.84 -14.97 -12.87
CA GLY A 74 -17.66 -15.42 -12.15
C GLY A 74 -16.47 -15.69 -13.08
N GLY A 75 -15.27 -15.34 -12.64
CA GLY A 75 -14.02 -15.50 -13.39
C GLY A 75 -13.89 -14.64 -14.64
N SER A 76 -14.83 -13.72 -14.88
CA SER A 76 -15.00 -13.01 -16.13
C SER A 76 -14.93 -11.49 -15.96
N ALA A 77 -14.78 -10.79 -17.07
CA ALA A 77 -15.05 -9.37 -17.20
C ALA A 77 -16.22 -9.14 -18.17
N ALA A 78 -16.95 -8.06 -17.94
CA ALA A 78 -17.92 -7.54 -18.87
C ALA A 78 -17.45 -6.17 -19.38
N ILE A 79 -17.50 -6.01 -20.70
CA ILE A 79 -17.05 -4.78 -21.37
C ILE A 79 -18.13 -4.42 -22.39
N GLU A 80 -18.70 -3.24 -22.25
CA GLU A 80 -19.74 -2.73 -23.14
C GLU A 80 -19.44 -1.29 -23.55
N THR A 81 -19.81 -0.97 -24.78
CA THR A 81 -19.77 0.42 -25.27
C THR A 81 -21.21 0.86 -25.53
N GLU A 82 -21.60 1.96 -24.90
CA GLU A 82 -22.92 2.57 -25.05
C GLU A 82 -22.81 4.08 -24.95
N ASN A 83 -23.46 4.81 -25.90
CA ASN A 83 -23.47 6.27 -25.94
C ASN A 83 -22.05 6.89 -25.84
N ASP A 84 -21.10 6.33 -26.57
CA ASP A 84 -19.70 6.75 -26.58
C ASP A 84 -18.99 6.63 -25.22
N VAL A 85 -19.51 5.82 -24.31
CA VAL A 85 -18.86 5.45 -23.06
C VAL A 85 -18.46 3.99 -23.12
N ILE A 86 -17.21 3.69 -22.73
CA ILE A 86 -16.73 2.32 -22.61
C ILE A 86 -16.77 1.94 -21.14
N TYR A 87 -17.60 0.98 -20.79
CA TYR A 87 -17.74 0.44 -19.44
C TYR A 87 -16.97 -0.85 -19.32
N LEU A 88 -16.16 -0.94 -18.28
CA LEU A 88 -15.36 -2.12 -17.94
C LEU A 88 -15.66 -2.56 -16.52
N THR A 89 -15.84 -3.85 -16.31
CA THR A 89 -15.93 -4.43 -14.97
C THR A 89 -15.34 -5.82 -14.97
N ALA A 90 -14.73 -6.22 -13.86
CA ALA A 90 -14.16 -7.55 -13.67
C ALA A 90 -14.60 -8.13 -12.32
N SER A 91 -14.96 -9.40 -12.32
CA SER A 91 -15.29 -10.12 -11.09
C SER A 91 -14.02 -10.54 -10.37
N LEU A 92 -13.86 -10.09 -9.11
CA LEU A 92 -12.71 -10.31 -8.28
C LEU A 92 -13.09 -11.06 -7.01
N ARG A 93 -12.10 -11.68 -6.38
CA ARG A 93 -12.21 -12.29 -5.05
C ARG A 93 -11.06 -11.80 -4.18
N ASN A 94 -11.37 -11.46 -2.95
CA ASN A 94 -10.33 -11.19 -1.96
C ASN A 94 -9.93 -12.50 -1.25
N VAL A 95 -8.75 -13.00 -1.55
CA VAL A 95 -8.20 -14.21 -0.90
C VAL A 95 -7.27 -13.86 0.25
N GLY A 96 -7.08 -12.57 0.51
CA GLY A 96 -6.36 -12.07 1.68
C GLY A 96 -7.20 -12.10 2.94
N SER A 97 -6.60 -11.66 4.06
CA SER A 97 -7.21 -11.68 5.38
C SER A 97 -7.80 -10.32 5.82
N GLY A 98 -7.45 -9.23 5.13
CA GLY A 98 -7.97 -7.89 5.40
C GLY A 98 -9.04 -7.45 4.41
N ILE A 99 -9.84 -6.45 4.79
CA ILE A 99 -10.76 -5.78 3.87
C ILE A 99 -9.92 -4.99 2.86
N GLY A 100 -10.14 -5.23 1.57
CA GLY A 100 -9.47 -4.49 0.51
C GLY A 100 -10.33 -3.36 -0.04
N ILE A 101 -9.71 -2.22 -0.29
CA ILE A 101 -10.34 -1.03 -0.88
C ILE A 101 -9.63 -0.71 -2.18
N ILE A 102 -10.39 -0.58 -3.28
CA ILE A 102 -9.84 -0.21 -4.58
C ILE A 102 -9.64 1.31 -4.63
N HIS A 103 -8.41 1.74 -4.94
CA HIS A 103 -8.03 3.14 -5.01
C HIS A 103 -7.95 3.69 -6.44
N GLY A 104 -7.53 2.86 -7.39
CA GLY A 104 -7.35 3.31 -8.76
C GLY A 104 -7.01 2.18 -9.73
N TRP A 105 -6.89 2.54 -11.00
CA TRP A 105 -6.61 1.61 -12.08
C TRP A 105 -5.82 2.26 -13.21
N VAL A 106 -5.06 1.44 -13.93
CA VAL A 106 -4.38 1.81 -15.19
C VAL A 106 -4.74 0.80 -16.25
N PHE A 107 -5.08 1.28 -17.43
CA PHE A 107 -5.44 0.46 -18.58
C PHE A 107 -4.27 0.37 -19.58
N TYR A 108 -4.14 -0.79 -20.20
CA TYR A 108 -3.23 -1.02 -21.32
C TYR A 108 -3.94 -1.81 -22.42
N PRO A 109 -3.84 -1.36 -23.70
CA PRO A 109 -4.55 -1.95 -24.84
C PRO A 109 -3.92 -3.26 -25.33
N ASP A 110 -2.98 -3.83 -24.59
CA ASP A 110 -2.24 -5.02 -24.94
C ASP A 110 -1.95 -5.89 -23.70
N PHE A 111 -1.37 -7.05 -23.93
CA PHE A 111 -0.89 -7.94 -22.89
C PHE A 111 0.62 -8.08 -22.99
N ASP A 112 1.35 -7.33 -22.15
CA ASP A 112 2.79 -7.44 -22.00
C ASP A 112 3.15 -7.93 -20.59
N PRO A 113 3.53 -9.21 -20.42
CA PRO A 113 3.91 -9.76 -19.10
C PRO A 113 5.22 -9.17 -18.55
N ALA A 114 6.06 -8.59 -19.42
CA ALA A 114 7.33 -7.99 -19.03
C ALA A 114 7.21 -6.52 -18.62
N ARG A 115 6.06 -5.89 -18.85
CA ARG A 115 5.84 -4.49 -18.49
C ARG A 115 6.14 -4.24 -17.01
N PRO A 116 6.96 -3.22 -16.69
CA PRO A 116 7.31 -2.88 -15.32
C PRO A 116 6.09 -2.44 -14.50
N ARG A 117 6.27 -2.31 -13.20
CA ARG A 117 5.27 -1.74 -12.29
C ARG A 117 4.95 -0.30 -12.72
N PRO A 118 3.67 0.08 -12.84
CA PRO A 118 3.30 1.46 -13.11
C PRO A 118 3.66 2.39 -11.95
N ALA A 119 3.91 3.65 -12.25
CA ALA A 119 4.04 4.68 -11.24
C ALA A 119 2.67 4.98 -10.59
N ILE A 120 2.65 5.34 -9.31
CA ILE A 120 1.39 5.55 -8.57
C ILE A 120 0.58 6.71 -9.14
N ASP A 121 1.24 7.73 -9.62
CA ASP A 121 0.63 8.93 -10.23
C ASP A 121 0.00 8.68 -11.62
N SER A 122 0.28 7.52 -12.23
CA SER A 122 -0.36 7.12 -13.50
C SER A 122 -1.75 6.49 -13.33
N PHE A 123 -2.18 6.23 -12.08
CA PHE A 123 -3.48 5.60 -11.84
C PHE A 123 -4.63 6.58 -11.95
N HIS A 124 -5.64 6.23 -12.72
CA HIS A 124 -6.95 6.88 -12.66
C HIS A 124 -7.59 6.59 -11.30
N PRO A 125 -8.00 7.60 -10.53
CA PRO A 125 -8.61 7.36 -9.22
C PRO A 125 -9.97 6.65 -9.38
N GLN A 126 -10.26 5.76 -8.44
CA GLN A 126 -11.58 5.16 -8.35
C GLN A 126 -12.59 6.23 -7.90
N THR A 127 -13.70 6.38 -8.61
CA THR A 127 -14.71 7.43 -8.34
C THR A 127 -15.56 7.17 -7.10
N ARG A 128 -15.54 5.95 -6.59
CA ARG A 128 -16.21 5.54 -5.35
C ARG A 128 -15.40 4.42 -4.69
N ASP A 129 -15.48 4.32 -3.38
CA ASP A 129 -14.87 3.22 -2.65
C ASP A 129 -15.59 1.90 -2.95
N ILE A 130 -14.82 0.90 -3.34
CA ILE A 130 -15.27 -0.48 -3.54
C ILE A 130 -14.53 -1.33 -2.53
N TYR A 131 -15.32 -1.92 -1.62
CA TYR A 131 -14.83 -2.74 -0.53
C TYR A 131 -14.99 -4.21 -0.87
N LEU A 132 -13.91 -4.99 -0.70
CA LEU A 132 -13.94 -6.44 -0.83
C LEU A 132 -13.55 -7.08 0.51
N PRO A 133 -14.52 -7.63 1.27
CA PRO A 133 -14.23 -8.36 2.50
C PRO A 133 -13.37 -9.61 2.27
N PRO A 134 -12.67 -10.10 3.30
CA PRO A 134 -11.89 -11.34 3.21
C PRO A 134 -12.74 -12.55 2.80
N GLY A 135 -12.25 -13.30 1.82
CA GLY A 135 -12.92 -14.51 1.31
C GLY A 135 -14.11 -14.24 0.39
N ASP A 136 -14.56 -13.00 0.28
CA ASP A 136 -15.76 -12.62 -0.46
C ASP A 136 -15.46 -12.32 -1.92
N ILE A 137 -16.54 -12.27 -2.72
CA ILE A 137 -16.53 -11.90 -4.13
C ILE A 137 -16.94 -10.44 -4.23
N GLY A 138 -16.27 -9.72 -5.10
CA GLY A 138 -16.60 -8.35 -5.44
C GLY A 138 -16.27 -8.07 -6.90
N PHE A 139 -16.19 -6.82 -7.25
CA PHE A 139 -15.86 -6.38 -8.59
C PHE A 139 -14.94 -5.17 -8.59
N TRP A 140 -14.26 -4.99 -9.69
CA TRP A 140 -13.68 -3.71 -10.08
C TRP A 140 -14.50 -3.14 -11.21
N GLN A 141 -14.59 -1.81 -11.30
CA GLN A 141 -15.24 -1.12 -12.41
C GLN A 141 -14.46 0.12 -12.83
N ALA A 142 -14.53 0.42 -14.13
CA ALA A 142 -14.00 1.63 -14.74
C ALA A 142 -14.87 2.06 -15.91
N ALA A 143 -14.80 3.31 -16.29
CA ALA A 143 -15.44 3.78 -17.51
C ALA A 143 -14.64 4.92 -18.16
N PHE A 144 -14.42 4.81 -19.45
CA PHE A 144 -13.91 5.91 -20.27
C PHE A 144 -15.10 6.72 -20.78
N ARG A 145 -15.22 7.95 -20.27
CA ARG A 145 -16.32 8.88 -20.63
C ARG A 145 -15.84 10.06 -21.47
N ASP A 146 -14.59 10.42 -21.33
CA ASP A 146 -13.99 11.52 -22.07
C ASP A 146 -13.34 10.99 -23.36
N GLN A 147 -13.92 11.31 -24.50
CA GLN A 147 -13.38 10.95 -25.80
C GLN A 147 -12.05 11.65 -26.13
N HIS A 148 -11.70 12.72 -25.39
CA HIS A 148 -10.41 13.40 -25.51
C HIS A 148 -9.31 12.74 -24.66
N ASP A 149 -9.66 11.79 -23.81
CA ASP A 149 -8.67 10.99 -23.10
C ASP A 149 -7.81 10.21 -24.12
N PRO A 150 -6.49 10.34 -24.10
CA PRO A 150 -5.60 9.60 -25.01
C PRO A 150 -5.83 8.10 -25.00
N GLN A 151 -6.24 7.52 -23.87
CA GLN A 151 -6.50 6.09 -23.74
C GLN A 151 -7.87 5.68 -24.29
N TYR A 152 -8.81 6.62 -24.48
CA TYR A 152 -10.15 6.30 -24.99
C TYR A 152 -10.10 5.66 -26.40
N ALA A 153 -9.35 6.25 -27.31
CA ALA A 153 -9.22 5.75 -28.68
C ALA A 153 -8.56 4.35 -28.72
N GLU A 154 -7.57 4.12 -27.87
CA GLU A 154 -6.93 2.81 -27.74
C GLU A 154 -7.87 1.77 -27.13
N ALA A 155 -8.65 2.15 -26.11
CA ALA A 155 -9.67 1.29 -25.52
C ALA A 155 -10.77 0.94 -26.53
N CYS A 156 -11.29 1.92 -27.30
CA CYS A 156 -12.23 1.65 -28.39
C CYS A 156 -11.68 0.63 -29.38
N LYS A 157 -10.45 0.84 -29.83
CA LYS A 157 -9.83 -0.05 -30.82
C LYS A 157 -9.71 -1.48 -30.31
N VAL A 158 -9.19 -1.68 -29.09
CA VAL A 158 -8.98 -3.03 -28.53
C VAL A 158 -10.32 -3.72 -28.21
N VAL A 159 -11.31 -2.98 -27.71
CA VAL A 159 -12.64 -3.52 -27.43
C VAL A 159 -13.34 -3.95 -28.73
N THR A 160 -13.33 -3.10 -29.76
CA THR A 160 -13.92 -3.38 -31.06
C THR A 160 -13.25 -4.57 -31.76
N SER A 161 -11.92 -4.62 -31.71
CA SER A 161 -11.16 -5.75 -32.30
C SER A 161 -11.16 -7.00 -31.44
N ARG A 162 -11.75 -6.95 -30.25
CA ARG A 162 -11.68 -8.01 -29.23
C ARG A 162 -10.25 -8.46 -28.98
N GLY A 163 -9.34 -7.49 -28.84
CA GLY A 163 -7.95 -7.72 -28.49
C GLY A 163 -7.78 -8.06 -27.02
N GLN A 164 -6.68 -8.70 -26.66
CA GLN A 164 -6.29 -8.86 -25.26
C GLN A 164 -5.94 -7.50 -24.67
N MET A 165 -6.31 -7.25 -23.42
CA MET A 165 -6.00 -6.03 -22.71
C MET A 165 -5.58 -6.32 -21.28
N THR A 166 -4.97 -5.34 -20.65
CA THR A 166 -4.48 -5.44 -19.27
C THR A 166 -5.00 -4.29 -18.44
N VAL A 167 -5.32 -4.57 -17.18
CA VAL A 167 -5.64 -3.55 -16.17
C VAL A 167 -4.80 -3.80 -14.93
N ASP A 168 -4.08 -2.78 -14.49
CA ASP A 168 -3.41 -2.79 -13.19
C ASP A 168 -4.34 -2.10 -12.18
N ILE A 169 -4.68 -2.79 -11.10
CA ILE A 169 -5.55 -2.27 -10.04
C ILE A 169 -4.71 -1.99 -8.80
N LEU A 170 -4.77 -0.74 -8.34
CA LEU A 170 -4.19 -0.29 -7.07
C LEU A 170 -5.25 -0.42 -5.98
N TYR A 171 -4.94 -1.12 -4.93
CA TYR A 171 -5.80 -1.30 -3.77
C TYR A 171 -4.97 -1.38 -2.49
N GLY A 172 -5.63 -1.23 -1.35
CA GLY A 172 -4.98 -1.31 -0.04
C GLY A 172 -5.89 -1.89 1.02
N ASP A 173 -5.36 -1.99 2.25
CA ASP A 173 -6.17 -2.31 3.42
C ASP A 173 -6.98 -1.08 3.87
N HIS A 174 -7.98 -1.31 4.69
CA HIS A 174 -8.88 -0.25 5.19
C HIS A 174 -8.21 0.66 6.23
N GLU A 175 -7.09 0.28 6.80
CA GLU A 175 -6.29 1.11 7.71
C GLU A 175 -5.31 2.04 6.97
N GLY A 176 -5.13 1.84 5.65
CA GLY A 176 -4.23 2.63 4.82
C GLY A 176 -2.74 2.28 5.01
N GLY A 177 -2.43 1.16 5.66
CA GLY A 177 -1.07 0.73 5.98
C GLY A 177 -0.35 -0.03 4.87
N GLN A 178 -1.08 -0.55 3.88
CA GLN A 178 -0.51 -1.37 2.82
C GLN A 178 -1.20 -1.11 1.48
N ARG A 179 -0.41 -0.84 0.45
CA ARG A 179 -0.89 -0.69 -0.93
C ARG A 179 -0.31 -1.79 -1.81
N ILE A 180 -1.15 -2.31 -2.67
CA ILE A 180 -0.83 -3.41 -3.57
C ILE A 180 -1.30 -3.04 -4.97
N ILE A 181 -0.51 -3.40 -5.97
CA ILE A 181 -0.92 -3.37 -7.37
C ILE A 181 -1.01 -4.80 -7.84
N THR A 182 -2.14 -5.18 -8.43
CA THR A 182 -2.27 -6.45 -9.14
C THR A 182 -2.61 -6.20 -10.59
N ARG A 183 -1.89 -6.87 -11.48
CA ARG A 183 -2.11 -6.86 -12.92
C ARG A 183 -3.09 -7.95 -13.29
N PHE A 184 -4.16 -7.56 -13.98
CA PHE A 184 -5.15 -8.46 -14.52
C PHE A 184 -5.12 -8.41 -16.04
N GLY A 185 -5.03 -9.57 -16.67
CA GLY A 185 -5.24 -9.71 -18.11
C GLY A 185 -6.71 -10.02 -18.39
N MET A 186 -7.25 -9.38 -19.40
CA MET A 186 -8.59 -9.66 -19.95
C MET A 186 -8.44 -10.27 -21.33
N ILE A 187 -8.82 -11.53 -21.46
CA ILE A 187 -8.67 -12.33 -22.67
C ILE A 187 -10.05 -12.57 -23.25
N PRO A 188 -10.29 -12.24 -24.52
CA PRO A 188 -11.58 -12.52 -25.16
C PRO A 188 -11.92 -14.00 -25.07
N ARG A 189 -13.17 -14.29 -24.69
CA ARG A 189 -13.74 -15.62 -24.63
C ARG A 189 -15.12 -15.59 -25.27
N ASP A 190 -15.41 -16.53 -26.13
CA ASP A 190 -16.66 -16.60 -26.86
C ASP A 190 -17.01 -15.27 -27.56
N ASP A 191 -18.25 -15.09 -28.02
CA ASP A 191 -18.65 -13.90 -28.79
C ASP A 191 -18.82 -12.63 -27.93
N THR A 192 -19.04 -12.76 -26.64
CA THR A 192 -19.38 -11.60 -25.77
C THR A 192 -18.58 -11.52 -24.47
N GLY A 193 -17.99 -12.60 -24.02
CA GLY A 193 -17.33 -12.70 -22.73
C GLY A 193 -15.84 -12.35 -22.76
N TRP A 194 -15.29 -12.09 -21.58
CA TRP A 194 -13.88 -11.88 -21.35
C TRP A 194 -13.45 -12.70 -20.13
N LEU A 195 -12.39 -13.50 -20.26
CA LEU A 195 -11.79 -14.21 -19.12
C LEU A 195 -10.82 -13.29 -18.41
N VAL A 196 -10.88 -13.26 -17.08
CA VAL A 196 -9.92 -12.51 -16.27
C VAL A 196 -8.83 -13.44 -15.75
N THR A 197 -7.59 -13.03 -15.91
CA THR A 197 -6.40 -13.76 -15.41
C THR A 197 -5.58 -12.85 -14.50
N ALA A 198 -4.97 -13.42 -13.46
CA ALA A 198 -4.00 -12.68 -12.66
C ALA A 198 -2.60 -12.83 -13.27
N GLY A 199 -1.92 -11.71 -13.49
CA GLY A 199 -0.54 -11.65 -13.91
C GLY A 199 0.40 -11.46 -12.71
N ARG A 200 0.95 -10.26 -12.58
CA ARG A 200 1.86 -9.88 -11.51
C ARG A 200 1.16 -9.10 -10.41
N TYR A 201 1.72 -9.18 -9.19
CA TYR A 201 1.40 -8.24 -8.12
C TYR A 201 2.68 -7.59 -7.57
N TRP A 202 2.54 -6.41 -7.02
CA TRP A 202 3.61 -5.66 -6.35
C TRP A 202 3.12 -5.10 -5.03
N ASN A 203 3.95 -5.22 -4.00
CA ASN A 203 3.78 -4.41 -2.80
C ASN A 203 4.32 -3.01 -3.10
N VAL A 204 3.50 -1.99 -2.89
CA VAL A 204 3.93 -0.61 -3.15
C VAL A 204 4.85 -0.11 -2.04
N ASP A 205 4.51 -0.45 -0.80
CA ASP A 205 5.15 0.07 0.40
C ASP A 205 6.26 -0.85 0.95
N ARG A 206 6.67 -1.87 0.17
CA ARG A 206 7.75 -2.80 0.51
C ARG A 206 8.62 -3.08 -0.71
N PRO A 207 9.90 -3.40 -0.52
CA PRO A 207 10.76 -3.86 -1.61
C PRO A 207 10.14 -5.07 -2.32
N ASP A 208 10.29 -5.14 -3.63
CA ASP A 208 9.87 -6.32 -4.39
C ASP A 208 10.86 -7.47 -4.10
N PRO A 209 10.39 -8.64 -3.67
CA PRO A 209 11.27 -9.79 -3.40
C PRO A 209 12.01 -10.31 -4.66
N ARG A 210 11.60 -9.84 -5.85
CA ARG A 210 12.26 -10.16 -7.13
C ARG A 210 13.37 -9.18 -7.47
N ASP A 211 13.43 -8.04 -6.81
CA ASP A 211 14.52 -7.10 -7.00
C ASP A 211 15.79 -7.65 -6.32
N PRO A 212 16.97 -7.50 -6.94
CA PRO A 212 18.22 -7.89 -6.29
C PRO A 212 18.35 -7.12 -4.97
N PRO A 213 18.88 -7.76 -3.91
CA PRO A 213 19.05 -7.06 -2.63
C PRO A 213 19.94 -5.83 -2.86
N VAL A 214 19.44 -4.66 -2.44
CA VAL A 214 20.23 -3.43 -2.50
C VAL A 214 21.52 -3.68 -1.69
N PRO A 215 22.72 -3.52 -2.26
CA PRO A 215 23.96 -3.70 -1.53
C PRO A 215 23.93 -2.76 -0.32
N VAL A 216 23.94 -3.34 0.87
CA VAL A 216 24.02 -2.56 2.12
C VAL A 216 25.38 -1.90 2.12
N ASN A 217 25.42 -0.60 1.84
CA ASN A 217 26.66 0.16 1.98
C ASN A 217 27.05 0.13 3.47
N PRO A 218 28.18 -0.51 3.83
CA PRO A 218 28.58 -0.62 5.24
C PRO A 218 28.80 0.72 5.92
N LEU A 219 28.92 1.82 5.15
CA LEU A 219 29.11 3.17 5.67
C LEU A 219 27.82 3.85 6.16
N ASN A 220 26.64 3.35 5.78
CA ASN A 220 25.34 3.91 6.22
C ASN A 220 24.80 3.27 7.52
N ARG A 221 25.59 2.48 8.22
CA ARG A 221 25.18 1.84 9.49
C ARG A 221 25.12 2.81 10.68
N HIS A 222 25.52 4.07 10.50
CA HIS A 222 25.66 5.04 11.60
C HIS A 222 24.57 6.13 11.66
N ASP A 223 23.67 6.24 10.66
CA ASP A 223 22.74 7.39 10.62
C ASP A 223 21.36 7.14 11.25
N ASP A 224 21.01 5.90 11.57
CA ASP A 224 19.70 5.60 12.22
C ASP A 224 19.69 5.91 13.74
N ASP A 225 20.87 6.18 14.35
CA ASP A 225 20.98 6.52 15.79
C ASP A 225 21.08 8.04 16.04
N SER A 226 21.17 8.88 14.99
CA SER A 226 21.32 10.33 15.13
C SER A 226 20.01 11.12 15.18
N GLY A 227 18.86 10.47 15.09
CA GLY A 227 17.53 11.10 15.17
C GLY A 227 17.22 11.74 16.54
N ALA A 228 17.93 11.34 17.60
CA ALA A 228 17.70 11.86 18.96
C ALA A 228 18.47 13.14 19.27
N ASP A 229 19.55 13.44 18.55
CA ASP A 229 20.42 14.60 18.86
C ASP A 229 20.05 15.85 18.06
N SER A 230 19.38 15.71 16.92
CA SER A 230 18.91 16.84 16.12
C SER A 230 17.69 17.56 16.72
N ALA A 231 16.90 16.87 17.56
CA ALA A 231 15.77 17.49 18.27
C ALA A 231 16.23 18.40 19.44
N ARG A 232 17.37 18.11 20.06
CA ARG A 232 17.93 18.95 21.14
C ARG A 232 18.57 20.24 20.64
N ARG A 233 19.14 20.27 19.44
CA ARG A 233 19.77 21.48 18.88
C ARG A 233 18.77 22.49 18.32
N ARG A 234 17.54 22.10 17.97
CA ARG A 234 16.49 23.04 17.53
C ARG A 234 15.76 23.74 18.68
N GLY A 235 15.83 23.23 19.91
CA GLY A 235 15.25 23.87 21.09
C GLY A 235 16.05 25.06 21.59
N ASP A 236 17.37 25.07 21.38
CA ASP A 236 18.25 26.12 21.95
C ASP A 236 18.41 27.34 21.04
N SER A 237 18.20 27.23 19.74
CA SER A 237 18.24 28.37 18.81
C SER A 237 17.00 29.27 18.88
N GLY A 238 15.85 28.74 19.27
CA GLY A 238 14.59 29.50 19.42
C GLY A 238 14.58 30.41 20.65
N ALA A 239 15.26 30.01 21.70
CA ALA A 239 15.34 30.81 22.96
C ALA A 239 16.28 32.01 22.86
N ALA A 240 17.30 31.94 22.02
CA ALA A 240 18.24 33.03 21.78
C ALA A 240 17.67 34.15 20.91
N GLU A 241 16.80 33.81 19.97
CA GLU A 241 16.18 34.77 19.04
C GLU A 241 15.02 35.53 19.70
N ALA A 242 14.28 34.88 20.59
CA ALA A 242 13.23 35.55 21.39
C ALA A 242 13.78 36.60 22.35
N ARG A 243 14.99 36.39 22.92
CA ARG A 243 15.65 37.38 23.76
C ARG A 243 16.19 38.59 23.00
N ARG A 244 16.55 38.46 21.74
CA ARG A 244 17.01 39.60 20.90
C ARG A 244 15.87 40.49 20.44
N ARG A 245 14.66 39.98 20.27
CA ARG A 245 13.45 40.79 19.89
C ARG A 245 12.91 41.60 21.06
N SER A 246 12.97 41.10 22.30
CA SER A 246 12.52 41.81 23.50
C SER A 246 13.40 43.01 23.85
N ASN A 247 14.66 43.03 23.46
CA ASN A 247 15.59 44.14 23.77
C ASN A 247 15.56 45.26 22.73
N ARG A 248 14.93 45.06 21.57
CA ARG A 248 14.79 46.08 20.51
C ARG A 248 13.54 46.97 20.66
N SER A 249 12.58 46.55 21.49
CA SER A 249 11.34 47.32 21.72
C SER A 249 11.43 48.25 22.96
N ARG A 250 12.59 48.34 23.64
CA ARG A 250 12.79 49.23 24.78
C ARG A 250 13.71 50.43 24.49
N SER A 251 14.03 50.68 23.24
CA SER A 251 14.87 51.84 22.83
C SER A 251 14.21 52.53 21.60
N ASN A 252 12.94 52.93 21.78
CA ASN A 252 12.29 54.01 21.01
C ASN A 252 11.16 54.58 21.87
#